data_f04095f0ab0d287b9e735555f6a3bc54
#
_entry.id   f04095f0ab0d287b9e735555f6a3bc54
#
_cell.length_a   1.000
_cell.length_b   1.000
_cell.length_c   1.000
_cell.angle_alpha   90.00
_cell.angle_beta   90.00
_cell.angle_gamma   90.00
#
_symmetry.space_group_name_H-M   'P 1'
#
loop_
_entity.id
_entity.type
_entity.pdbx_description
1 polymer ?
#
loop_
_entity_poly.entity_id
_entity_poly.type
_entity_poly.pdbx_seq_one_letter_code
_entity_poly.pdbx_strand_id
1 'polypeptide(L)'
;MRADVNLSVREAGAKKFGTRTEMKNLNSFKAIARAIEGERARQIELLEAGKKIVQETRRWDDNKESSHAMRSKEDAQDYRYFPEPDLVPIVISDEWIAKVKANQPELRTEKLERYQKEFDLPKYDAEIITGHKKFADLFEAATKLCGKPKKVSNWIMVETMRLLKENNMDPEDIRFSPVNLAKLINLADSGSITNTVAKEVFELIFKDDIDPEKYVEEKGLKTVNDEGALRETVQKILAENPQIGRAHV
;
A
#
# COMPACT_ATOMS: atom_id res chain seq x y z
N MET A 1 -13.70 -8.63 -9.86
CA MET A 1 -12.80 -9.78 -9.65
C MET A 1 -13.61 -11.06 -9.72
N ARG A 2 -13.04 -12.15 -10.21
CA ARG A 2 -13.64 -13.49 -10.20
C ARG A 2 -12.53 -14.48 -9.84
N ALA A 3 -12.78 -15.38 -8.89
CA ALA A 3 -11.81 -16.37 -8.45
C ALA A 3 -12.49 -17.73 -8.22
N ASP A 4 -11.73 -18.79 -8.46
CA ASP A 4 -12.07 -20.16 -8.10
C ASP A 4 -10.99 -20.67 -7.13
N VAL A 5 -11.40 -21.29 -6.03
CA VAL A 5 -10.50 -21.80 -4.99
C VAL A 5 -10.59 -23.33 -4.95
N ASN A 6 -9.45 -23.99 -4.99
CA ASN A 6 -9.35 -25.42 -4.77
C ASN A 6 -8.73 -25.69 -3.40
N LEU A 7 -9.44 -26.41 -2.54
CA LEU A 7 -9.02 -26.69 -1.18
C LEU A 7 -9.06 -28.20 -0.89
N SER A 8 -8.06 -28.69 -0.17
CA SER A 8 -8.08 -30.03 0.45
C SER A 8 -7.44 -29.95 1.82
N VAL A 9 -7.95 -30.75 2.77
CA VAL A 9 -7.40 -30.87 4.13
C VAL A 9 -6.71 -32.23 4.25
N ARG A 10 -5.60 -32.27 4.98
CA ARG A 10 -4.87 -33.50 5.32
C ARG A 10 -4.36 -33.43 6.75
N GLU A 11 -4.08 -34.57 7.34
CA GLU A 11 -3.41 -34.64 8.62
C GLU A 11 -2.00 -34.04 8.57
N ALA A 12 -1.58 -33.44 9.66
CA ALA A 12 -0.23 -32.89 9.78
C ALA A 12 0.82 -34.00 9.59
N GLY A 13 1.78 -33.77 8.68
CA GLY A 13 2.80 -34.75 8.35
C GLY A 13 2.42 -35.76 7.25
N ALA A 14 1.16 -35.84 6.81
CA ALA A 14 0.77 -36.70 5.70
C ALA A 14 1.44 -36.26 4.39
N LYS A 15 1.99 -37.26 3.62
CA LYS A 15 2.65 -36.99 2.34
C LYS A 15 1.68 -36.74 1.19
N LYS A 16 0.48 -37.32 1.25
CA LYS A 16 -0.55 -37.19 0.20
C LYS A 16 -1.53 -36.09 0.57
N PHE A 17 -1.97 -35.34 -0.42
CA PHE A 17 -3.07 -34.38 -0.27
C PHE A 17 -4.40 -35.11 -0.06
N GLY A 18 -5.31 -34.44 0.65
CA GLY A 18 -6.69 -34.90 0.78
C GLY A 18 -7.51 -34.72 -0.50
N THR A 19 -8.77 -35.13 -0.44
CA THR A 19 -9.71 -34.93 -1.56
C THR A 19 -10.00 -33.44 -1.75
N ARG A 20 -9.85 -32.97 -2.97
CA ARG A 20 -10.01 -31.58 -3.35
C ARG A 20 -11.47 -31.23 -3.64
N THR A 21 -11.91 -30.09 -3.12
CA THR A 21 -13.15 -29.43 -3.54
C THR A 21 -12.83 -28.10 -4.22
N GLU A 22 -13.63 -27.72 -5.21
CA GLU A 22 -13.52 -26.48 -5.94
C GLU A 22 -14.65 -25.54 -5.50
N MET A 23 -14.30 -24.34 -5.00
CA MET A 23 -15.28 -23.32 -4.61
C MET A 23 -15.38 -22.23 -5.67
N LYS A 24 -16.61 -21.90 -6.05
CA LYS A 24 -16.96 -20.87 -7.03
C LYS A 24 -17.79 -19.75 -6.41
N ASN A 25 -18.02 -18.69 -7.20
CA ASN A 25 -18.78 -17.50 -6.79
C ASN A 25 -18.03 -16.61 -5.78
N LEU A 26 -16.73 -16.47 -5.99
CA LEU A 26 -15.86 -15.64 -5.15
C LEU A 26 -15.48 -14.38 -5.93
N ASN A 27 -15.90 -13.22 -5.43
CA ASN A 27 -15.78 -11.94 -6.11
C ASN A 27 -14.96 -10.87 -5.35
N SER A 28 -14.45 -11.21 -4.16
CA SER A 28 -13.59 -10.35 -3.35
C SER A 28 -12.58 -11.16 -2.53
N PHE A 29 -11.48 -10.56 -2.16
CA PHE A 29 -10.49 -11.19 -1.26
C PHE A 29 -11.11 -11.58 0.09
N LYS A 30 -12.02 -10.78 0.60
CA LYS A 30 -12.72 -11.08 1.85
C LYS A 30 -13.62 -12.31 1.72
N ALA A 31 -14.36 -12.45 0.61
CA ALA A 31 -15.15 -13.63 0.32
C ALA A 31 -14.28 -14.89 0.15
N ILE A 32 -13.11 -14.77 -0.50
CA ILE A 32 -12.15 -15.87 -0.64
C ILE A 32 -11.67 -16.34 0.73
N ALA A 33 -11.25 -15.44 1.62
CA ALA A 33 -10.77 -15.80 2.95
C ALA A 33 -11.85 -16.54 3.76
N ARG A 34 -13.09 -16.02 3.78
CA ARG A 34 -14.22 -16.67 4.47
C ARG A 34 -14.55 -18.04 3.88
N ALA A 35 -14.54 -18.14 2.55
CA ALA A 35 -14.82 -19.40 1.88
C ALA A 35 -13.76 -20.47 2.19
N ILE A 36 -12.48 -20.09 2.25
CA ILE A 36 -11.39 -21.01 2.63
C ILE A 36 -11.61 -21.52 4.06
N GLU A 37 -11.88 -20.63 5.02
CA GLU A 37 -12.10 -21.02 6.42
C GLU A 37 -13.36 -21.86 6.58
N GLY A 38 -14.46 -21.51 5.93
CA GLY A 38 -15.70 -22.28 5.99
C GLY A 38 -15.55 -23.67 5.39
N GLU A 39 -14.89 -23.80 4.25
CA GLU A 39 -14.66 -25.10 3.62
C GLU A 39 -13.64 -25.95 4.40
N ARG A 40 -12.60 -25.32 4.96
CA ARG A 40 -11.66 -26.00 5.85
C ARG A 40 -12.37 -26.62 7.06
N ALA A 41 -13.21 -25.83 7.74
CA ALA A 41 -13.98 -26.31 8.89
C ALA A 41 -14.90 -27.48 8.51
N ARG A 42 -15.64 -27.37 7.39
CA ARG A 42 -16.52 -28.42 6.87
C ARG A 42 -15.77 -29.71 6.58
N GLN A 43 -14.60 -29.63 5.93
CA GLN A 43 -13.81 -30.82 5.60
C GLN A 43 -13.26 -31.51 6.85
N ILE A 44 -12.81 -30.74 7.84
CA ILE A 44 -12.34 -31.27 9.13
C ILE A 44 -13.49 -32.00 9.83
N GLU A 45 -14.65 -31.36 9.97
CA GLU A 45 -15.83 -31.95 10.62
C GLU A 45 -16.25 -33.29 9.95
N LEU A 46 -16.25 -33.37 8.62
CA LEU A 46 -16.55 -34.58 7.90
C LEU A 46 -15.52 -35.67 8.17
N LEU A 47 -14.24 -35.36 8.18
CA LEU A 47 -13.17 -36.32 8.44
C LEU A 47 -13.21 -36.83 9.88
N GLU A 48 -13.43 -35.94 10.87
CA GLU A 48 -13.59 -36.31 12.27
C GLU A 48 -14.82 -37.19 12.52
N ALA A 49 -15.89 -36.93 11.76
CA ALA A 49 -17.09 -37.80 11.77
C ALA A 49 -16.91 -39.13 10.99
N GLY A 50 -15.70 -39.44 10.52
CA GLY A 50 -15.40 -40.65 9.74
C GLY A 50 -16.02 -40.68 8.34
N LYS A 51 -16.50 -39.53 7.84
CA LYS A 51 -17.08 -39.42 6.49
C LYS A 51 -16.01 -39.11 5.46
N LYS A 52 -16.26 -39.50 4.22
CA LYS A 52 -15.37 -39.19 3.09
C LYS A 52 -15.74 -37.85 2.48
N ILE A 53 -14.72 -37.10 2.10
CA ILE A 53 -14.91 -35.92 1.29
C ILE A 53 -15.09 -36.36 -0.16
N VAL A 54 -16.12 -35.83 -0.82
CA VAL A 54 -16.39 -36.04 -2.24
C VAL A 54 -15.73 -34.94 -3.05
N GLN A 55 -15.08 -35.29 -4.16
CA GLN A 55 -14.52 -34.29 -5.09
C GLN A 55 -15.68 -33.68 -5.88
N GLU A 56 -15.98 -32.44 -5.55
CA GLU A 56 -17.12 -31.70 -6.11
C GLU A 56 -16.83 -30.22 -6.30
N THR A 57 -17.61 -29.57 -7.17
CA THR A 57 -17.67 -28.13 -7.26
C THR A 57 -18.76 -27.62 -6.33
N ARG A 58 -18.42 -26.62 -5.49
CA ARG A 58 -19.32 -26.00 -4.52
C ARG A 58 -19.45 -24.49 -4.79
N ARG A 59 -20.63 -23.94 -4.57
CA ARG A 59 -20.90 -22.51 -4.65
C ARG A 59 -20.86 -21.92 -3.25
N TRP A 60 -20.06 -20.87 -3.07
CA TRP A 60 -20.04 -20.10 -1.85
C TRP A 60 -21.21 -19.12 -1.78
N ASP A 61 -21.89 -19.06 -0.65
CA ASP A 61 -22.91 -18.06 -0.31
C ASP A 61 -22.33 -17.18 0.82
N ASP A 62 -21.96 -15.96 0.46
CA ASP A 62 -21.26 -15.04 1.37
C ASP A 62 -22.18 -14.51 2.48
N ASN A 63 -23.51 -14.50 2.26
CA ASN A 63 -24.48 -14.07 3.27
C ASN A 63 -24.75 -15.16 4.30
N LYS A 64 -24.70 -16.41 3.89
CA LYS A 64 -24.93 -17.59 4.76
C LYS A 64 -23.63 -18.15 5.32
N GLU A 65 -22.48 -17.63 4.88
CA GLU A 65 -21.14 -18.13 5.22
C GLU A 65 -21.02 -19.66 5.05
N SER A 66 -21.65 -20.19 4.01
CA SER A 66 -21.70 -21.62 3.73
C SER A 66 -21.57 -21.93 2.26
N SER A 67 -21.19 -23.18 1.95
CA SER A 67 -21.09 -23.67 0.58
C SER A 67 -22.10 -24.76 0.29
N HIS A 68 -22.60 -24.81 -0.95
CA HIS A 68 -23.52 -25.87 -1.41
C HIS A 68 -22.90 -26.58 -2.60
N ALA A 69 -23.09 -27.92 -2.66
CA ALA A 69 -22.69 -28.72 -3.82
C ALA A 69 -23.45 -28.26 -5.07
N MET A 70 -22.72 -28.02 -6.16
CA MET A 70 -23.30 -27.67 -7.47
C MET A 70 -23.32 -28.91 -8.41
N ARG A 71 -22.16 -29.57 -8.52
CA ARG A 71 -21.95 -30.69 -9.44
C ARG A 71 -20.85 -31.57 -8.89
N SER A 72 -21.04 -32.89 -8.91
CA SER A 72 -19.95 -33.84 -8.72
C SER A 72 -19.18 -33.96 -10.03
N LYS A 73 -17.85 -33.84 -9.96
CA LYS A 73 -16.97 -34.16 -11.09
C LYS A 73 -16.74 -35.69 -11.08
N GLU A 74 -17.64 -36.42 -11.68
CA GLU A 74 -17.51 -37.89 -11.74
C GLU A 74 -16.37 -38.35 -12.65
N ASP A 75 -15.89 -37.48 -13.60
CA ASP A 75 -14.78 -37.82 -14.48
C ASP A 75 -13.86 -36.65 -14.76
N ALA A 76 -12.68 -36.65 -14.13
CA ALA A 76 -11.56 -35.77 -14.50
C ALA A 76 -10.90 -36.18 -15.84
N GLN A 77 -11.38 -37.26 -16.46
CA GLN A 77 -10.82 -37.82 -17.70
C GLN A 77 -11.26 -37.09 -18.97
N ASP A 78 -12.25 -36.21 -18.89
CA ASP A 78 -12.82 -35.54 -20.08
C ASP A 78 -12.10 -34.25 -20.50
N TYR A 79 -10.97 -33.89 -19.89
CA TYR A 79 -10.25 -32.68 -20.26
C TYR A 79 -9.28 -32.85 -21.45
N ARG A 80 -9.23 -33.96 -22.13
CA ARG A 80 -8.49 -34.19 -23.38
C ARG A 80 -7.21 -33.36 -23.53
N TYR A 81 -6.30 -33.44 -22.55
CA TYR A 81 -5.03 -32.73 -22.60
C TYR A 81 -4.12 -33.32 -23.69
N PHE A 82 -4.19 -32.78 -24.88
CA PHE A 82 -3.28 -33.09 -25.96
C PHE A 82 -2.88 -31.78 -26.66
N PRO A 83 -1.73 -31.70 -27.31
CA PRO A 83 -1.34 -30.52 -28.07
C PRO A 83 -2.38 -30.22 -29.15
N GLU A 84 -2.75 -28.93 -29.26
CA GLU A 84 -3.64 -28.48 -30.33
C GLU A 84 -2.95 -28.65 -31.69
N PRO A 85 -3.52 -29.45 -32.63
CA PRO A 85 -2.84 -29.74 -33.90
C PRO A 85 -2.63 -28.52 -34.79
N ASP A 86 -3.44 -27.50 -34.63
CA ASP A 86 -3.35 -26.26 -35.43
C ASP A 86 -2.33 -25.24 -34.86
N LEU A 87 -1.76 -25.53 -33.69
CA LEU A 87 -0.74 -24.68 -33.07
C LEU A 87 0.65 -25.28 -33.23
N VAL A 88 1.53 -24.54 -33.88
CA VAL A 88 2.94 -24.90 -33.96
C VAL A 88 3.64 -24.73 -32.60
N PRO A 89 4.66 -25.55 -32.28
CA PRO A 89 5.44 -25.37 -31.06
C PRO A 89 6.03 -23.97 -30.98
N ILE A 90 5.84 -23.31 -29.85
CA ILE A 90 6.46 -22.01 -29.56
C ILE A 90 7.82 -22.27 -28.92
N VAL A 91 8.89 -21.85 -29.63
CA VAL A 91 10.27 -21.95 -29.12
C VAL A 91 10.66 -20.59 -28.53
N ILE A 92 10.88 -20.57 -27.23
CA ILE A 92 11.33 -19.38 -26.51
C ILE A 92 12.86 -19.48 -26.36
N SER A 93 13.59 -18.57 -27.04
CA SER A 93 15.06 -18.56 -26.94
C SER A 93 15.56 -17.95 -25.64
N ASP A 94 16.75 -18.34 -25.19
CA ASP A 94 17.41 -17.76 -24.03
C ASP A 94 17.65 -16.25 -24.20
N GLU A 95 17.91 -15.80 -25.42
CA GLU A 95 18.06 -14.38 -25.74
C GLU A 95 16.76 -13.59 -25.51
N TRP A 96 15.60 -14.18 -25.89
CA TRP A 96 14.32 -13.56 -25.61
C TRP A 96 14.05 -13.49 -24.12
N ILE A 97 14.31 -14.55 -23.38
CA ILE A 97 14.19 -14.58 -21.89
C ILE A 97 15.09 -13.51 -21.28
N ALA A 98 16.36 -13.42 -21.73
CA ALA A 98 17.30 -12.40 -21.23
C ALA A 98 16.80 -10.96 -21.51
N LYS A 99 16.27 -10.72 -22.71
CA LYS A 99 15.69 -9.43 -23.08
C LYS A 99 14.47 -9.06 -22.22
N VAL A 100 13.59 -10.02 -21.94
CA VAL A 100 12.42 -9.79 -21.05
C VAL A 100 12.88 -9.49 -19.64
N LYS A 101 13.83 -10.27 -19.09
CA LYS A 101 14.40 -10.05 -17.76
C LYS A 101 15.08 -8.68 -17.64
N ALA A 102 15.84 -8.27 -18.65
CA ALA A 102 16.51 -6.97 -18.66
C ALA A 102 15.55 -5.77 -18.68
N ASN A 103 14.35 -5.94 -19.23
CA ASN A 103 13.31 -4.92 -19.28
C ASN A 103 12.26 -5.05 -18.16
N GLN A 104 12.40 -6.04 -17.29
CA GLN A 104 11.48 -6.23 -16.18
C GLN A 104 11.68 -5.11 -15.15
N PRO A 105 10.62 -4.39 -14.77
CA PRO A 105 10.73 -3.43 -13.69
C PRO A 105 11.02 -4.14 -12.37
N GLU A 106 11.68 -3.44 -11.46
CA GLU A 106 11.94 -3.94 -10.10
C GLU A 106 10.64 -4.38 -9.42
N LEU A 107 10.63 -5.59 -8.91
CA LEU A 107 9.45 -6.17 -8.26
C LEU A 107 9.26 -5.61 -6.85
N ARG A 108 8.04 -5.71 -6.32
CA ARG A 108 7.69 -5.24 -4.97
C ARG A 108 8.60 -5.79 -3.89
N THR A 109 8.97 -7.08 -3.96
CA THR A 109 9.86 -7.72 -2.98
C THR A 109 11.26 -7.14 -3.00
N GLU A 110 11.80 -6.85 -4.18
CA GLU A 110 13.11 -6.23 -4.36
C GLU A 110 13.09 -4.77 -3.85
N LYS A 111 12.03 -4.00 -4.21
CA LYS A 111 11.83 -2.64 -3.68
C LYS A 111 11.75 -2.63 -2.16
N LEU A 112 11.01 -3.57 -1.55
CA LEU A 112 10.86 -3.66 -0.11
C LEU A 112 12.21 -3.85 0.60
N GLU A 113 13.06 -4.75 0.07
CA GLU A 113 14.40 -4.95 0.61
C GLU A 113 15.30 -3.73 0.40
N ARG A 114 15.22 -3.13 -0.79
CA ARG A 114 16.00 -1.94 -1.13
C ARG A 114 15.61 -0.75 -0.25
N TYR A 115 14.32 -0.50 -0.01
CA TYR A 115 13.86 0.62 0.83
C TYR A 115 14.35 0.50 2.28
N GLN A 116 14.43 -0.70 2.81
CA GLN A 116 14.99 -0.94 4.14
C GLN A 116 16.52 -0.75 4.16
N LYS A 117 17.25 -1.22 3.13
CA LYS A 117 18.72 -1.18 3.08
C LYS A 117 19.26 0.18 2.69
N GLU A 118 18.72 0.81 1.64
CA GLU A 118 19.26 2.06 1.08
C GLU A 118 18.70 3.30 1.77
N PHE A 119 17.41 3.28 2.14
CA PHE A 119 16.73 4.44 2.72
C PHE A 119 16.51 4.32 4.23
N ASP A 120 16.92 3.20 4.83
CA ASP A 120 16.78 2.92 6.27
C ASP A 120 15.33 3.15 6.74
N LEU A 121 14.36 2.71 5.93
CA LEU A 121 12.95 2.75 6.29
C LEU A 121 12.57 1.59 7.21
N PRO A 122 11.71 1.84 8.20
CA PRO A 122 11.07 0.77 8.96
C PRO A 122 10.36 -0.21 8.02
N LYS A 123 10.40 -1.49 8.34
CA LYS A 123 9.73 -2.53 7.54
C LYS A 123 8.26 -2.20 7.26
N TYR A 124 7.55 -1.74 8.27
CA TYR A 124 6.14 -1.37 8.16
C TYR A 124 5.89 -0.27 7.11
N ASP A 125 6.67 0.80 7.14
CA ASP A 125 6.56 1.91 6.18
C ASP A 125 6.89 1.44 4.76
N ALA A 126 7.96 0.65 4.62
CA ALA A 126 8.37 0.09 3.35
C ALA A 126 7.30 -0.86 2.76
N GLU A 127 6.64 -1.68 3.58
CA GLU A 127 5.55 -2.57 3.16
C GLU A 127 4.34 -1.80 2.61
N ILE A 128 3.95 -0.71 3.27
CA ILE A 128 2.82 0.12 2.84
C ILE A 128 3.17 0.88 1.57
N ILE A 129 4.32 1.56 1.52
CA ILE A 129 4.72 2.35 0.37
C ILE A 129 4.89 1.46 -0.88
N THR A 130 5.52 0.28 -0.73
CA THR A 130 5.67 -0.66 -1.85
C THR A 130 4.40 -1.44 -2.18
N GLY A 131 3.39 -1.38 -1.32
CA GLY A 131 2.08 -2.01 -1.52
C GLY A 131 1.28 -1.38 -2.67
N HIS A 132 1.53 -0.11 -2.97
CA HIS A 132 0.88 0.65 -4.04
C HIS A 132 1.92 1.26 -4.97
N LYS A 133 1.80 0.98 -6.26
CA LYS A 133 2.74 1.50 -7.26
C LYS A 133 2.84 3.03 -7.20
N LYS A 134 1.71 3.72 -7.03
CA LYS A 134 1.66 5.19 -6.97
C LYS A 134 2.43 5.75 -5.78
N PHE A 135 2.35 5.12 -4.61
CA PHE A 135 3.14 5.51 -3.44
C PHE A 135 4.64 5.28 -3.66
N ALA A 136 5.01 4.12 -4.24
CA ALA A 136 6.41 3.82 -4.54
C ALA A 136 6.99 4.82 -5.54
N ASP A 137 6.29 5.12 -6.62
CA ASP A 137 6.71 6.08 -7.64
C ASP A 137 6.84 7.50 -7.04
N LEU A 138 5.88 7.94 -6.22
CA LEU A 138 5.92 9.22 -5.52
C LEU A 138 7.11 9.29 -4.54
N PHE A 139 7.30 8.24 -3.74
CA PHE A 139 8.39 8.14 -2.78
C PHE A 139 9.76 8.24 -3.45
N GLU A 140 10.01 7.44 -4.48
CA GLU A 140 11.29 7.44 -5.20
C GLU A 140 11.56 8.78 -5.87
N ALA A 141 10.56 9.33 -6.57
CA ALA A 141 10.71 10.61 -7.26
C ALA A 141 10.95 11.79 -6.29
N ALA A 142 10.17 11.88 -5.22
CA ALA A 142 10.35 12.95 -4.22
C ALA A 142 11.67 12.78 -3.45
N THR A 143 12.04 11.55 -3.09
CA THR A 143 13.32 11.26 -2.42
C THR A 143 14.51 11.64 -3.28
N LYS A 144 14.46 11.34 -4.58
CA LYS A 144 15.52 11.73 -5.53
C LYS A 144 15.71 13.26 -5.61
N LEU A 145 14.62 14.02 -5.45
CA LEU A 145 14.64 15.48 -5.54
C LEU A 145 15.10 16.15 -4.23
N CYS A 146 14.68 15.65 -3.06
CA CYS A 146 15.01 16.29 -1.79
C CYS A 146 16.14 15.60 -1.00
N GLY A 147 16.49 14.35 -1.33
CA GLY A 147 17.51 13.58 -0.61
C GLY A 147 17.11 13.15 0.81
N LYS A 148 15.82 13.16 1.16
CA LYS A 148 15.33 12.99 2.53
C LYS A 148 14.28 11.85 2.64
N PRO A 149 14.67 10.58 2.45
CA PRO A 149 13.73 9.47 2.35
C PRO A 149 12.81 9.33 3.56
N LYS A 150 13.33 9.46 4.78
CA LYS A 150 12.52 9.37 6.01
C LYS A 150 11.46 10.48 6.12
N LYS A 151 11.77 11.68 5.65
CA LYS A 151 10.80 12.77 5.61
C LYS A 151 9.71 12.50 4.57
N VAL A 152 10.11 12.06 3.36
CA VAL A 152 9.16 11.69 2.30
C VAL A 152 8.24 10.56 2.75
N SER A 153 8.80 9.51 3.37
CA SER A 153 8.02 8.41 3.95
C SER A 153 6.98 8.94 4.95
N ASN A 154 7.40 9.79 5.88
CA ASN A 154 6.50 10.35 6.88
C ASN A 154 5.36 11.19 6.27
N TRP A 155 5.64 12.00 5.25
CA TRP A 155 4.61 12.76 4.54
C TRP A 155 3.62 11.88 3.80
N ILE A 156 4.07 10.77 3.22
CA ILE A 156 3.19 9.79 2.59
C ILE A 156 2.35 9.07 3.65
N MET A 157 2.99 8.53 4.69
CA MET A 157 2.35 7.70 5.70
C MET A 157 1.36 8.45 6.59
N VAL A 158 1.65 9.72 6.89
CA VAL A 158 0.81 10.51 7.81
C VAL A 158 -0.15 11.40 7.04
N GLU A 159 0.37 12.37 6.30
CA GLU A 159 -0.47 13.42 5.72
C GLU A 159 -1.17 12.97 4.43
N THR A 160 -0.46 12.27 3.52
CA THR A 160 -1.09 11.82 2.27
C THR A 160 -2.17 10.77 2.56
N MET A 161 -1.88 9.78 3.42
CA MET A 161 -2.87 8.75 3.77
C MET A 161 -4.07 9.34 4.54
N ARG A 162 -3.84 10.35 5.41
CA ARG A 162 -4.92 11.08 6.08
C ARG A 162 -5.86 11.74 5.06
N LEU A 163 -5.30 12.52 4.13
CA LEU A 163 -6.09 13.23 3.12
C LEU A 163 -6.82 12.29 2.15
N LEU A 164 -6.20 11.18 1.74
CA LEU A 164 -6.85 10.14 0.93
C LEU A 164 -8.07 9.58 1.66
N LYS A 165 -7.90 9.22 2.94
CA LYS A 165 -8.99 8.68 3.76
C LYS A 165 -10.13 9.69 3.97
N GLU A 166 -9.82 10.95 4.27
CA GLU A 166 -10.81 12.02 4.48
C GLU A 166 -11.62 12.30 3.21
N ASN A 167 -11.01 12.16 2.03
CA ASN A 167 -11.66 12.40 0.75
C ASN A 167 -12.22 11.11 0.08
N ASN A 168 -12.16 9.95 0.75
CA ASN A 168 -12.53 8.64 0.19
C ASN A 168 -11.84 8.33 -1.14
N MET A 169 -10.55 8.65 -1.24
CA MET A 169 -9.71 8.44 -2.42
C MET A 169 -8.76 7.25 -2.21
N ASP A 170 -8.39 6.60 -3.31
CA ASP A 170 -7.35 5.57 -3.34
C ASP A 170 -5.99 6.19 -3.71
N PRO A 171 -4.86 5.51 -3.42
CA PRO A 171 -3.52 6.00 -3.80
C PRO A 171 -3.36 6.34 -5.28
N GLU A 172 -4.08 5.66 -6.16
CA GLU A 172 -4.12 5.88 -7.60
C GLU A 172 -4.71 7.23 -8.00
N ASP A 173 -5.52 7.84 -7.13
CA ASP A 173 -6.15 9.14 -7.36
C ASP A 173 -5.23 10.33 -7.08
N ILE A 174 -4.03 10.10 -6.53
CA ILE A 174 -3.05 11.17 -6.27
C ILE A 174 -2.67 11.87 -7.56
N ARG A 175 -2.87 13.19 -7.58
CA ARG A 175 -2.59 14.05 -8.74
C ARG A 175 -1.43 15.00 -8.54
N PHE A 176 -1.07 15.31 -7.29
CA PHE A 176 0.02 16.24 -7.02
C PHE A 176 1.38 15.68 -7.43
N SER A 177 2.29 16.57 -7.78
CA SER A 177 3.62 16.24 -8.28
C SER A 177 4.60 15.92 -7.15
N PRO A 178 5.54 14.97 -7.36
CA PRO A 178 6.63 14.73 -6.42
C PRO A 178 7.55 15.95 -6.27
N VAL A 179 7.56 16.86 -7.25
CA VAL A 179 8.37 18.09 -7.22
C VAL A 179 7.85 19.02 -6.13
N ASN A 180 6.54 19.27 -6.08
CA ASN A 180 5.95 20.15 -5.08
C ASN A 180 6.02 19.55 -3.66
N LEU A 181 5.89 18.23 -3.52
CA LEU A 181 6.15 17.55 -2.25
C LEU A 181 7.60 17.74 -1.80
N ALA A 182 8.58 17.55 -2.69
CA ALA A 182 10.00 17.73 -2.35
C ALA A 182 10.35 19.17 -1.96
N LYS A 183 9.80 20.16 -2.67
CA LYS A 183 9.95 21.58 -2.32
C LYS A 183 9.39 21.89 -0.94
N LEU A 184 8.18 21.41 -0.63
CA LEU A 184 7.56 21.59 0.67
C LEU A 184 8.41 20.99 1.80
N ILE A 185 8.91 19.76 1.59
CA ILE A 185 9.80 19.09 2.55
C ILE A 185 11.07 19.91 2.78
N ASN A 186 11.64 20.50 1.74
CA ASN A 186 12.82 21.34 1.86
C ASN A 186 12.54 22.63 2.62
N LEU A 187 11.41 23.30 2.38
CA LEU A 187 10.98 24.49 3.11
C LEU A 187 10.76 24.22 4.61
N ALA A 188 10.11 23.10 4.92
CA ALA A 188 9.88 22.70 6.31
C ALA A 188 11.18 22.31 7.03
N ASP A 189 12.05 21.57 6.35
CA ASP A 189 13.30 21.06 6.92
C ASP A 189 14.36 22.14 7.14
N SER A 190 14.37 23.17 6.28
CA SER A 190 15.23 24.36 6.46
C SER A 190 14.75 25.31 7.56
N GLY A 191 13.57 25.05 8.15
CA GLY A 191 12.95 25.97 9.09
C GLY A 191 12.40 27.27 8.46
N SER A 192 12.33 27.32 7.12
CA SER A 192 11.75 28.46 6.40
C SER A 192 10.26 28.62 6.67
N ILE A 193 9.58 27.53 7.01
CA ILE A 193 8.18 27.51 7.46
C ILE A 193 8.03 26.59 8.66
N THR A 194 7.02 26.83 9.49
CA THR A 194 6.67 25.94 10.60
C THR A 194 6.00 24.68 10.13
N ASN A 195 6.00 23.60 10.93
CA ASN A 195 5.30 22.36 10.60
C ASN A 195 3.79 22.56 10.41
N THR A 196 3.17 23.48 11.15
CA THR A 196 1.75 23.82 10.99
C THR A 196 1.48 24.41 9.61
N VAL A 197 2.26 25.42 9.23
CA VAL A 197 2.16 26.03 7.89
C VAL A 197 2.43 24.98 6.78
N ALA A 198 3.42 24.10 6.99
CA ALA A 198 3.72 23.05 6.02
C ALA A 198 2.52 22.10 5.79
N LYS A 199 1.77 21.76 6.83
CA LYS A 199 0.55 20.93 6.68
C LYS A 199 -0.56 21.67 5.93
N GLU A 200 -0.79 22.94 6.24
CA GLU A 200 -1.77 23.77 5.54
C GLU A 200 -1.42 23.90 4.04
N VAL A 201 -0.16 24.14 3.72
CA VAL A 201 0.32 24.22 2.34
C VAL A 201 0.19 22.86 1.64
N PHE A 202 0.43 21.74 2.36
CA PHE A 202 0.29 20.42 1.79
C PHE A 202 -1.16 20.10 1.41
N GLU A 203 -2.14 20.54 2.16
CA GLU A 203 -3.56 20.38 1.79
C GLU A 203 -3.89 21.06 0.45
N LEU A 204 -3.28 22.21 0.19
CA LEU A 204 -3.42 22.91 -1.09
C LEU A 204 -2.66 22.18 -2.22
N ILE A 205 -1.45 21.65 -1.93
CA ILE A 205 -0.72 20.82 -2.89
C ILE A 205 -1.54 19.57 -3.23
N PHE A 206 -2.10 18.89 -2.24
CA PHE A 206 -2.91 17.70 -2.43
C PHE A 206 -4.11 17.95 -3.35
N LYS A 207 -4.75 19.09 -3.20
CA LYS A 207 -5.96 19.47 -3.95
C LYS A 207 -5.65 20.01 -5.35
N ASP A 208 -4.73 20.95 -5.46
CA ASP A 208 -4.55 21.78 -6.64
C ASP A 208 -3.12 21.75 -7.21
N ASP A 209 -2.21 20.94 -6.62
CA ASP A 209 -0.78 20.82 -6.99
C ASP A 209 -0.05 22.19 -7.09
N ILE A 210 -0.31 23.09 -6.15
CA ILE A 210 0.30 24.43 -6.13
C ILE A 210 1.80 24.36 -5.92
N ASP A 211 2.55 25.36 -6.40
CA ASP A 211 3.96 25.54 -6.08
C ASP A 211 4.12 26.10 -4.65
N PRO A 212 4.66 25.32 -3.70
CA PRO A 212 4.75 25.76 -2.30
C PRO A 212 5.69 26.93 -2.07
N GLU A 213 6.75 27.07 -2.88
CA GLU A 213 7.71 28.17 -2.73
C GLU A 213 7.05 29.51 -3.07
N LYS A 214 6.33 29.53 -4.20
CA LYS A 214 5.58 30.73 -4.63
C LYS A 214 4.48 31.08 -3.65
N TYR A 215 3.71 30.08 -3.20
CA TYR A 215 2.62 30.32 -2.26
C TYR A 215 3.10 30.87 -0.92
N VAL A 216 4.17 30.29 -0.36
CA VAL A 216 4.78 30.74 0.90
C VAL A 216 5.31 32.16 0.78
N GLU A 217 5.88 32.52 -0.37
CA GLU A 217 6.39 33.87 -0.63
C GLU A 217 5.26 34.91 -0.78
N GLU A 218 4.26 34.61 -1.60
CA GLU A 218 3.10 35.49 -1.84
C GLU A 218 2.27 35.73 -0.57
N LYS A 219 2.17 34.73 0.31
CA LYS A 219 1.44 34.85 1.58
C LYS A 219 2.28 35.33 2.76
N GLY A 220 3.58 35.51 2.57
CA GLY A 220 4.46 35.95 3.65
C GLY A 220 4.57 34.98 4.82
N LEU A 221 4.49 33.66 4.54
CA LEU A 221 4.43 32.59 5.56
C LEU A 221 5.82 32.14 6.03
N LYS A 222 6.89 32.79 5.56
CA LYS A 222 8.27 32.49 6.00
C LYS A 222 8.43 32.84 7.48
N THR A 223 9.11 31.96 8.20
CA THR A 223 9.48 32.19 9.60
C THR A 223 10.47 33.40 9.67
N VAL A 224 10.14 34.37 10.46
CA VAL A 224 11.04 35.51 10.71
C VAL A 224 11.99 35.09 11.84
N ASN A 225 13.21 34.73 11.49
CA ASN A 225 14.28 34.39 12.44
C ASN A 225 15.19 35.63 12.70
N ASP A 226 14.61 36.81 12.77
CA ASP A 226 15.36 37.99 13.15
C ASP A 226 15.39 38.11 14.68
N GLU A 227 16.48 37.63 15.29
CA GLU A 227 16.68 37.72 16.74
C GLU A 227 16.65 39.19 17.22
N GLY A 228 17.04 40.13 16.38
CA GLY A 228 17.01 41.56 16.68
C GLY A 228 15.59 42.07 16.82
N ALA A 229 14.77 41.84 15.81
CA ALA A 229 13.35 42.20 15.80
C ALA A 229 12.54 41.47 16.89
N LEU A 230 12.84 40.18 17.15
CA LEU A 230 12.25 39.44 18.26
C LEU A 230 12.62 40.03 19.61
N ARG A 231 13.88 40.40 19.81
CA ARG A 231 14.38 41.03 21.04
C ARG A 231 13.74 42.38 21.29
N GLU A 232 13.65 43.21 20.27
CA GLU A 232 12.96 44.51 20.35
C GLU A 232 11.47 44.34 20.67
N THR A 233 10.79 43.40 20.02
CA THR A 233 9.39 43.10 20.28
C THR A 233 9.16 42.57 21.70
N VAL A 234 10.02 41.68 22.18
CA VAL A 234 9.98 41.18 23.57
C VAL A 234 10.25 42.29 24.56
N GLN A 235 11.24 43.14 24.32
CA GLN A 235 11.53 44.29 25.19
C GLN A 235 10.38 45.29 25.24
N LYS A 236 9.74 45.56 24.11
CA LYS A 236 8.56 46.43 24.03
C LYS A 236 7.38 45.87 24.83
N ILE A 237 7.07 44.53 24.65
CA ILE A 237 6.00 43.86 25.39
C ILE A 237 6.30 43.85 26.91
N LEU A 238 7.54 43.59 27.30
CA LEU A 238 7.96 43.65 28.72
C LEU A 238 7.86 45.06 29.31
N ALA A 239 8.17 46.09 28.53
CA ALA A 239 8.04 47.48 28.96
C ALA A 239 6.56 47.91 29.12
N GLU A 240 5.70 47.45 28.21
CA GLU A 240 4.25 47.72 28.24
C GLU A 240 3.53 46.91 29.31
N ASN A 241 4.11 45.76 29.75
CA ASN A 241 3.52 44.85 30.71
C ASN A 241 4.51 44.51 31.86
N PRO A 242 4.81 45.46 32.75
CA PRO A 242 5.83 45.27 33.79
C PRO A 242 5.54 44.13 34.80
N GLN A 243 4.38 43.50 34.72
CA GLN A 243 4.00 42.35 35.54
C GLN A 243 4.42 41.01 34.89
N ILE A 244 4.73 41.00 33.59
CA ILE A 244 5.20 39.79 32.91
C ILE A 244 6.69 39.62 33.21
N GLY A 245 7.10 38.51 33.81
CA GLY A 245 8.50 38.17 34.09
C GLY A 245 8.96 38.41 35.54
N ARG A 246 8.09 38.85 36.44
CA ARG A 246 8.37 38.72 37.88
C ARG A 246 8.10 37.28 38.29
N ALA A 247 9.18 36.50 38.37
CA ALA A 247 9.11 35.22 39.06
C ALA A 247 8.69 35.49 40.51
N HIS A 248 7.61 34.88 40.96
CA HIS A 248 7.36 34.80 42.40
C HIS A 248 8.43 33.88 42.98
N VAL A 249 9.40 34.43 43.66
CA VAL A 249 10.30 33.77 44.58
C VAL A 249 9.52 33.47 45.86
#